data_d4ff928c72347eae477e21f26c5358ee
#
_entry.id   d4ff928c72347eae477e21f26c5358ee
#
_cell.length_a   1.000
_cell.length_b   1.000
_cell.length_c   1.000
_cell.angle_alpha   90.00
_cell.angle_beta   90.00
_cell.angle_gamma   90.00
#
_symmetry.space_group_name_H-M   'P 1'
#
loop_
_entity.id
_entity.type
_entity.pdbx_description
1 polymer ?
#
loop_
_entity_poly.entity_id
_entity_poly.type
_entity_poly.pdbx_seq_one_letter_code
_entity_poly.pdbx_strand_id
1 'polypeptide(L)' 'MAIQNWCDAPEIHPSKIRVGDIIGTLRETSLRYTVKMVSVPHSAPRKWTFFGRDDQGLDYANVFGEDDLVRRYDKEK' A
#
# COMPACT_ATOMS: atom_id res chain seq x y z
N MET A 1 -11.50 17.07 -9.87
CA MET A 1 -11.25 15.63 -9.87
C MET A 1 -11.61 15.05 -8.50
N ALA A 2 -12.37 13.99 -8.47
CA ALA A 2 -12.75 13.39 -7.20
C ALA A 2 -11.58 12.55 -6.65
N ILE A 3 -11.33 12.70 -5.35
CA ILE A 3 -10.35 11.87 -4.66
C ILE A 3 -11.04 10.58 -4.25
N GLN A 4 -10.43 9.45 -4.55
CA GLN A 4 -10.96 8.16 -4.16
C GLN A 4 -11.00 8.06 -2.64
N ASN A 5 -12.16 7.69 -2.11
CA ASN A 5 -12.32 7.52 -0.67
C ASN A 5 -11.68 6.20 -0.22
N TRP A 6 -11.29 6.18 1.04
CA TRP A 6 -10.73 4.98 1.66
C TRP A 6 -11.63 3.75 1.45
N CYS A 7 -12.93 3.89 1.63
CA CYS A 7 -13.85 2.76 1.53
C CYS A 7 -14.08 2.28 0.09
N ASP A 8 -13.70 3.08 -0.90
CA ASP A 8 -13.85 2.73 -2.31
C ASP A 8 -12.61 2.02 -2.86
N ALA A 9 -11.50 2.07 -2.13
CA ALA A 9 -10.27 1.42 -2.55
C ALA A 9 -10.39 -0.09 -2.33
N PRO A 10 -10.09 -0.93 -3.33
CA PRO A 10 -10.18 -2.38 -3.16
C PRO A 10 -9.16 -2.90 -2.17
N GLU A 11 -9.54 -3.95 -1.46
CA GLU A 11 -8.63 -4.68 -0.57
C GLU A 11 -7.90 -5.72 -1.40
N ILE A 12 -6.58 -5.64 -1.40
CA ILE A 12 -5.71 -6.46 -2.23
C ILE A 12 -4.72 -7.21 -1.34
N HIS A 13 -4.45 -8.47 -1.67
CA HIS A 13 -3.42 -9.23 -0.96
C HIS A 13 -2.05 -8.57 -1.20
N PRO A 14 -1.18 -8.51 -0.16
CA PRO A 14 0.12 -7.83 -0.30
C PRO A 14 0.97 -8.34 -1.46
N SER A 15 0.86 -9.61 -1.81
CA SER A 15 1.64 -10.19 -2.91
C SER A 15 1.34 -9.58 -4.28
N LYS A 16 0.22 -8.88 -4.39
CA LYS A 16 -0.22 -8.26 -5.66
C LYS A 16 0.17 -6.80 -5.78
N ILE A 17 0.75 -6.23 -4.73
CA ILE A 17 1.18 -4.83 -4.75
C ILE A 17 2.52 -4.73 -5.49
N ARG A 18 2.63 -3.73 -6.35
CA ARG A 18 3.82 -3.48 -7.17
C ARG A 18 4.35 -2.07 -6.95
N VAL A 19 5.61 -1.87 -7.31
CA VAL A 19 6.19 -0.53 -7.33
C VAL A 19 5.36 0.35 -8.27
N GLY A 20 5.02 1.54 -7.79
CA GLY A 20 4.17 2.48 -8.50
C GLY A 20 2.72 2.47 -8.04
N ASP A 21 2.30 1.43 -7.31
CA ASP A 21 0.95 1.39 -6.76
C ASP A 21 0.83 2.38 -5.60
N ILE A 22 -0.37 2.94 -5.45
CA ILE A 22 -0.69 3.83 -4.34
C ILE A 22 -1.46 3.00 -3.32
N ILE A 23 -0.92 2.86 -2.12
CA ILE A 23 -1.52 2.04 -1.08
C ILE A 23 -1.81 2.86 0.17
N GLY A 24 -2.67 2.33 1.01
CA GLY A 24 -3.01 2.89 2.30
C GLY A 24 -3.33 1.80 3.29
N THR A 25 -3.62 2.17 4.52
CA THR A 25 -3.98 1.22 5.58
C THR A 25 -5.43 0.77 5.41
N LEU A 26 -5.78 -0.32 6.10
CA LEU A 26 -7.17 -0.76 6.17
C LEU A 26 -8.03 0.12 7.08
N ARG A 27 -7.39 0.96 7.88
CA ARG A 27 -8.11 1.88 8.76
C ARG A 27 -8.64 3.06 7.97
N GLU A 28 -9.73 3.62 8.45
CA GLU A 28 -10.31 4.80 7.85
C GLU A 28 -9.39 6.00 8.07
N THR A 29 -8.49 6.21 7.12
CA THR A 29 -7.54 7.32 7.15
C THR A 29 -7.44 7.92 5.76
N SER A 30 -6.89 9.13 5.71
CA SER A 30 -6.53 9.76 4.43
C SER A 30 -5.10 9.43 4.03
N LEU A 31 -4.40 8.65 4.83
CA LEU A 31 -3.01 8.32 4.57
C LEU A 31 -2.89 7.38 3.36
N ARG A 32 -2.08 7.80 2.42
CA ARG A 32 -1.74 6.99 1.25
C ARG A 32 -0.39 7.44 0.69
N TYR A 33 0.32 6.52 0.08
CA TYR A 33 1.63 6.83 -0.50
C TYR A 33 1.89 5.91 -1.69
N THR A 34 2.81 6.34 -2.54
CA THR A 34 3.22 5.55 -3.71
C THR A 34 4.34 4.61 -3.31
N VAL A 35 4.18 3.34 -3.63
CA VAL A 35 5.19 2.31 -3.33
C VAL A 35 6.40 2.53 -4.23
N LYS A 36 7.57 2.64 -3.63
CA LYS A 36 8.84 2.80 -4.34
C LYS A 36 9.68 1.54 -4.32
N MET A 37 9.51 0.72 -3.29
CA MET A 37 10.26 -0.53 -3.15
C MET A 37 9.41 -1.55 -2.41
N VAL A 38 9.53 -2.80 -2.81
CA VAL A 38 8.82 -3.92 -2.18
C VAL A 38 9.86 -4.95 -1.74
N SER A 39 9.80 -5.33 -0.47
CA SER A 39 10.59 -6.44 0.05
C SER A 39 9.68 -7.65 0.16
N VAL A 40 9.98 -8.70 -0.61
CA VAL A 40 9.18 -9.92 -0.63
C VAL A 40 9.72 -10.93 0.38
N PRO A 41 8.85 -11.80 0.92
CA PRO A 41 9.30 -12.79 1.90
C PRO A 41 10.12 -13.89 1.25
N HIS A 42 11.12 -14.38 1.98
CA HIS A 42 11.98 -15.49 1.56
C HIS A 42 11.67 -16.77 2.34
N SER A 43 10.99 -16.65 3.48
CA SER A 43 10.67 -17.77 4.35
C SER A 43 9.44 -17.43 5.19
N ALA A 44 8.90 -18.45 5.86
CA ALA A 44 7.79 -18.26 6.80
C ALA A 44 8.29 -17.59 8.09
N PRO A 45 7.48 -16.73 8.74
CA PRO A 45 6.20 -16.23 8.26
C PRO A 45 6.37 -15.29 7.07
N ARG A 46 5.44 -15.37 6.13
CA ARG A 46 5.49 -14.54 4.92
C ARG A 46 5.01 -13.12 5.24
N LYS A 47 5.91 -12.17 5.09
CA LYS A 47 5.62 -10.74 5.32
C LYS A 47 6.20 -9.91 4.20
N TRP A 48 5.40 -8.99 3.72
CA TRP A 48 5.82 -8.04 2.68
C TRP A 48 6.03 -6.68 3.32
N THR A 49 7.15 -6.04 2.99
CA THR A 49 7.44 -4.69 3.45
C THR A 49 7.38 -3.74 2.25
N PHE A 50 6.59 -2.69 2.39
CA PHE A 50 6.45 -1.68 1.34
C PHE A 50 7.07 -0.38 1.82
N PHE A 51 7.96 0.16 0.99
CA PHE A 51 8.60 1.45 1.23
C PHE A 51 8.06 2.41 0.19
N GLY A 52 7.67 3.59 0.62
CA GLY A 52 7.12 4.55 -0.30
C GLY A 52 7.20 5.98 0.19
N ARG A 53 6.66 6.88 -0.61
CA ARG A 53 6.68 8.30 -0.31
C ARG A 53 5.35 8.91 -0.72
N ASP A 54 4.83 9.79 0.14
CA ASP A 54 3.59 10.50 -0.18
C ASP A 54 3.88 11.72 -1.05
N ASP A 55 2.82 12.46 -1.40
CA ASP A 55 2.93 13.64 -2.25
C ASP A 55 3.60 14.83 -1.55
N GLN A 56 3.79 14.74 -0.24
CA GLN A 56 4.51 15.76 0.54
C GLN A 56 5.97 15.40 0.78
N GLY A 57 6.43 14.28 0.24
CA GLY A 57 7.81 13.87 0.35
C GLY A 57 8.15 13.11 1.62
N LEU A 58 7.15 12.69 2.40
CA LEU A 58 7.38 11.91 3.61
C LEU A 58 7.54 10.43 3.26
N ASP A 59 8.52 9.79 3.86
CA ASP A 59 8.80 8.39 3.65
C ASP A 59 7.97 7.52 4.60
N TYR A 60 7.52 6.38 4.08
CA TYR A 60 6.74 5.41 4.84
C TYR A 60 7.30 4.02 4.64
N ALA A 61 7.17 3.20 5.67
CA ALA A 61 7.48 1.78 5.60
C ALA A 61 6.40 1.03 6.37
N ASN A 62 5.78 0.04 5.73
CA ASN A 62 4.73 -0.76 6.36
C ASN A 62 4.97 -2.23 6.07
N VAL A 63 4.64 -3.07 7.05
CA VAL A 63 4.77 -4.52 6.95
C VAL A 63 3.37 -5.13 6.98
N PHE A 64 3.09 -6.00 6.00
CA PHE A 64 1.83 -6.73 5.92
C PHE A 64 2.12 -8.23 5.88
N GLY A 65 1.38 -8.98 6.69
CA GLY A 65 1.50 -10.42 6.70
C GLY A 65 0.66 -11.09 5.63
N GLU A 66 0.75 -12.42 5.57
CA GLU A 66 0.02 -13.23 4.61
C GLU A 66 -1.49 -13.11 4.77
N ASP A 67 -1.97 -12.86 5.98
CA ASP A 67 -3.40 -12.74 6.28
C ASP A 67 -3.89 -11.29 6.24
N ASP A 68 -3.01 -10.34 5.98
CA ASP A 68 -3.37 -8.93 5.90
C ASP A 68 -3.80 -8.56 4.48
N LEU A 69 -4.60 -7.49 4.40
CA LEU A 69 -4.99 -6.90 3.13
C LEU A 69 -4.52 -5.46 3.08
N VAL A 70 -4.29 -4.98 1.88
CA VAL A 70 -3.81 -3.62 1.63
C VAL A 70 -4.83 -2.91 0.75
N ARG A 71 -5.16 -1.67 1.08
CA ARG A 71 -5.99 -0.82 0.22
C ARG A 71 -5.14 -0.29 -0.91
N ARG A 72 -5.55 -0.53 -2.14
CA ARG A 72 -4.87 -0.01 -3.32
C ARG A 72 -5.73 1.05 -3.98
N TYR A 73 -5.22 2.27 -4.02
CA TYR A 73 -5.91 3.39 -4.62
C TYR A 73 -5.61 3.49 -6.11
N ASP A 74 -6.52 4.08 -6.85
CA ASP A 74 -6.30 4.33 -8.27
C ASP A 74 -5.18 5.33 -8.47
N LYS A 75 -4.40 5.12 -9.52
CA LYS A 75 -3.34 6.05 -9.88
C LYS A 75 -3.95 7.28 -10.53
N GLU A 76 -3.45 8.44 -10.15
CA GLU A 76 -3.81 9.67 -10.84
C GLU A 76 -3.07 9.75 -12.15
N LYS A 77 -3.74 10.32 -13.13
CA LYS A 77 -3.15 10.53 -14.46
C LYS A 77 -2.87 12.01 -14.67
#